data_b058b6b16fabb7a28bd728a14317e443
#
_entry.id   b058b6b16fabb7a28bd728a14317e443
#
_cell.length_a   1.000
_cell.length_b   1.000
_cell.length_c   1.000
_cell.angle_alpha   90.00
_cell.angle_beta   90.00
_cell.angle_gamma   90.00
#
_symmetry.space_group_name_H-M   'P 1'
#
loop_
_entity.id
_entity.type
_entity.pdbx_description
1 polymer ?
#
loop_
_entity_poly.entity_id
_entity_poly.type
_entity_poly.pdbx_seq_one_letter_code
_entity_poly.pdbx_strand_id
1 'polypeptide(L)'
;MRLKEGSSDYRYFPDPDLGPIEITKAQKDMWFKELPELPSKKRNKYVNEFGLSAYDARVISDEINMANFFEETVANGVDAKLASNWVTSDIVGYLKANKLSFSELKLSPENLAEMISMILNNTISGKIAKEILPELIQKNISPKKLVEEKGLVMILSLIHI
;
A
#
# COMPACT_ATOMS: atom_id res chain seq x y z
N MET A 1 -27.03 -49.50 18.73
CA MET A 1 -26.85 -48.06 18.49
C MET A 1 -26.49 -47.45 19.83
N ARG A 2 -25.22 -47.15 20.08
CA ARG A 2 -24.73 -46.61 21.35
C ARG A 2 -24.82 -45.12 21.31
N LEU A 3 -25.85 -44.52 21.89
CA LEU A 3 -25.96 -43.09 22.08
C LEU A 3 -24.79 -42.63 22.96
N LYS A 4 -23.93 -41.81 22.45
CA LYS A 4 -22.92 -41.06 23.20
C LYS A 4 -23.62 -39.92 23.94
N GLU A 5 -24.41 -40.23 24.94
CA GLU A 5 -24.81 -39.28 25.96
C GLU A 5 -23.57 -39.00 26.81
N GLY A 6 -22.98 -37.83 26.65
CA GLY A 6 -21.87 -37.38 27.48
C GLY A 6 -20.61 -36.94 26.73
N SER A 7 -20.63 -36.78 25.41
CA SER A 7 -19.47 -36.14 24.76
C SER A 7 -19.54 -34.64 24.96
N SER A 8 -18.72 -34.22 25.91
CA SER A 8 -18.20 -32.86 26.02
C SER A 8 -19.22 -31.75 26.29
N ASP A 9 -19.85 -31.81 27.44
CA ASP A 9 -20.13 -30.60 28.15
C ASP A 9 -18.76 -30.07 28.66
N TYR A 10 -18.01 -29.37 27.76
CA TYR A 10 -16.83 -28.61 28.16
C TYR A 10 -17.34 -27.46 29.02
N ARG A 11 -17.54 -27.71 30.30
CA ARG A 11 -17.76 -26.68 31.29
C ARG A 11 -16.45 -25.94 31.42
N TYR A 12 -16.39 -24.75 30.85
CA TYR A 12 -15.30 -23.81 31.07
C TYR A 12 -15.34 -23.37 32.52
N PHE A 13 -14.70 -24.12 33.37
CA PHE A 13 -14.39 -23.67 34.73
C PHE A 13 -13.17 -22.75 34.64
N PRO A 14 -13.15 -21.65 35.41
CA PRO A 14 -11.92 -20.90 35.59
C PRO A 14 -10.82 -21.82 36.07
N ASP A 15 -9.68 -21.84 35.39
CA ASP A 15 -8.53 -22.61 35.81
C ASP A 15 -8.07 -22.07 37.18
N PRO A 16 -7.93 -22.90 38.23
CA PRO A 16 -7.51 -22.40 39.53
C PRO A 16 -6.10 -21.80 39.55
N ASP A 17 -5.27 -22.15 38.56
CA ASP A 17 -3.92 -21.67 38.44
C ASP A 17 -3.83 -20.36 37.59
N LEU A 18 -4.91 -19.98 36.89
CA LEU A 18 -5.01 -18.77 36.12
C LEU A 18 -6.05 -17.82 36.72
N GLY A 19 -5.59 -16.85 37.49
CA GLY A 19 -6.45 -15.79 37.99
C GLY A 19 -7.14 -14.99 36.88
N PRO A 20 -8.29 -14.35 37.17
CA PRO A 20 -8.96 -13.51 36.19
C PRO A 20 -8.05 -12.36 35.74
N ILE A 21 -7.86 -12.22 34.44
CA ILE A 21 -7.10 -11.10 33.87
C ILE A 21 -8.05 -9.90 33.83
N GLU A 22 -7.87 -8.96 34.75
CA GLU A 22 -8.62 -7.71 34.74
C GLU A 22 -7.96 -6.70 33.80
N ILE A 23 -8.59 -6.51 32.65
CA ILE A 23 -8.17 -5.46 31.70
C ILE A 23 -8.84 -4.16 32.09
N THR A 24 -8.06 -3.19 32.56
CA THR A 24 -8.55 -1.88 32.94
C THR A 24 -9.01 -1.06 31.72
N LYS A 25 -9.96 -0.14 31.91
CA LYS A 25 -10.38 0.76 30.83
C LYS A 25 -9.20 1.54 30.23
N ALA A 26 -8.25 1.98 31.05
CA ALA A 26 -7.07 2.70 30.59
C ALA A 26 -6.19 1.85 29.66
N GLN A 27 -6.02 0.55 29.95
CA GLN A 27 -5.31 -0.37 29.07
C GLN A 27 -6.04 -0.61 27.75
N LYS A 28 -7.37 -0.74 27.79
CA LYS A 28 -8.17 -0.85 26.57
C LYS A 28 -8.06 0.41 25.70
N ASP A 29 -8.18 1.58 26.30
CA ASP A 29 -8.09 2.86 25.57
C ASP A 29 -6.69 3.08 24.98
N MET A 30 -5.64 2.64 25.67
CA MET A 30 -4.27 2.68 25.18
C MET A 30 -4.11 1.72 23.98
N TRP A 31 -4.59 0.51 24.09
CA TRP A 31 -4.53 -0.48 22.99
C TRP A 31 -5.36 -0.03 21.79
N PHE A 32 -6.55 0.58 22.00
CA PHE A 32 -7.35 1.11 20.90
C PHE A 32 -6.66 2.26 20.15
N LYS A 33 -5.80 3.02 20.81
CA LYS A 33 -4.99 4.07 20.18
C LYS A 33 -3.78 3.53 19.41
N GLU A 34 -3.24 2.42 19.88
CA GLU A 34 -2.07 1.75 19.28
C GLU A 34 -2.47 0.77 18.18
N LEU A 35 -3.74 0.35 18.12
CA LEU A 35 -4.22 -0.54 17.07
C LEU A 35 -4.19 0.18 15.70
N PRO A 36 -3.50 -0.38 14.72
CA PRO A 36 -3.57 0.14 13.36
C PRO A 36 -5.01 0.10 12.85
N GLU A 37 -5.35 1.04 12.00
CA GLU A 37 -6.69 1.12 11.43
C GLU A 37 -7.04 -0.20 10.71
N LEU A 38 -8.22 -0.73 11.01
CA LEU A 38 -8.68 -2.01 10.46
C LEU A 38 -8.72 -1.95 8.92
N PRO A 39 -8.30 -3.02 8.22
CA PRO A 39 -8.35 -3.08 6.76
C PRO A 39 -9.71 -2.76 6.18
N SER A 40 -10.79 -3.12 6.87
CA SER A 40 -12.16 -2.79 6.46
C SER A 40 -12.46 -1.29 6.47
N LYS A 41 -11.95 -0.56 7.45
CA LYS A 41 -12.08 0.91 7.51
C LYS A 41 -11.25 1.57 6.42
N LYS A 42 -10.01 1.12 6.22
CA LYS A 42 -9.15 1.60 5.13
C LYS A 42 -9.78 1.37 3.75
N ARG A 43 -10.40 0.21 3.51
CA ARG A 43 -11.13 -0.05 2.25
C ARG A 43 -12.25 0.96 2.01
N ASN A 44 -13.08 1.19 3.01
CA ASN A 44 -14.17 2.15 2.89
C ASN A 44 -13.66 3.57 2.62
N LYS A 45 -12.59 3.98 3.30
CA LYS A 45 -11.91 5.25 3.05
C LYS A 45 -11.40 5.33 1.61
N TYR A 46 -10.72 4.31 1.12
CA TYR A 46 -10.15 4.30 -0.23
C TYR A 46 -11.23 4.37 -1.33
N VAL A 47 -12.36 3.69 -1.13
CA VAL A 47 -13.48 3.75 -2.08
C VAL A 47 -14.19 5.09 -2.02
N ASN A 48 -14.51 5.59 -0.82
CA ASN A 48 -15.35 6.77 -0.65
C ASN A 48 -14.59 8.09 -0.81
N GLU A 49 -13.37 8.18 -0.28
CA GLU A 49 -12.58 9.41 -0.29
C GLU A 49 -11.65 9.51 -1.51
N PHE A 50 -11.02 8.40 -1.88
CA PHE A 50 -10.07 8.37 -3.00
C PHE A 50 -10.68 7.87 -4.31
N GLY A 51 -11.93 7.40 -4.28
CA GLY A 51 -12.66 6.96 -5.48
C GLY A 51 -12.03 5.75 -6.16
N LEU A 52 -11.36 4.88 -5.38
CA LEU A 52 -10.76 3.66 -5.90
C LEU A 52 -11.81 2.61 -6.21
N SER A 53 -11.46 1.66 -7.09
CA SER A 53 -12.29 0.48 -7.26
C SER A 53 -12.28 -0.37 -5.97
N ALA A 54 -13.36 -1.12 -5.73
CA ALA A 54 -13.44 -2.04 -4.59
C ALA A 54 -12.31 -3.09 -4.63
N TYR A 55 -11.86 -3.46 -5.82
CA TYR A 55 -10.75 -4.38 -6.02
C TYR A 55 -9.42 -3.77 -5.58
N ASP A 56 -9.08 -2.57 -6.07
CA ASP A 56 -7.82 -1.88 -5.73
C ASP A 56 -7.77 -1.54 -4.25
N ALA A 57 -8.88 -1.03 -3.70
CA ALA A 57 -9.01 -0.76 -2.27
C ALA A 57 -8.76 -2.01 -1.41
N ARG A 58 -9.23 -3.17 -1.86
CA ARG A 58 -8.99 -4.44 -1.19
C ARG A 58 -7.51 -4.84 -1.28
N VAL A 59 -6.95 -4.85 -2.48
CA VAL A 59 -5.54 -5.27 -2.71
C VAL A 59 -4.59 -4.42 -1.88
N ILE A 60 -4.79 -3.08 -1.87
CA ILE A 60 -3.93 -2.16 -1.11
C ILE A 60 -4.11 -2.34 0.40
N SER A 61 -5.35 -2.55 0.87
CA SER A 61 -5.62 -2.66 2.32
C SER A 61 -5.25 -4.01 2.93
N ASP A 62 -5.08 -5.05 2.11
CA ASP A 62 -4.76 -6.40 2.60
C ASP A 62 -3.30 -6.50 3.08
N GLU A 63 -2.42 -5.61 2.63
CA GLU A 63 -1.02 -5.54 3.07
C GLU A 63 -0.71 -4.17 3.71
N ILE A 64 -0.31 -4.17 4.97
CA ILE A 64 -0.11 -2.95 5.76
C ILE A 64 0.99 -2.04 5.17
N ASN A 65 2.08 -2.63 4.67
CA ASN A 65 3.18 -1.87 4.07
C ASN A 65 2.76 -1.20 2.77
N MET A 66 1.95 -1.89 1.96
CA MET A 66 1.38 -1.35 0.73
C MET A 66 0.39 -0.22 1.03
N ALA A 67 -0.46 -0.40 2.05
CA ALA A 67 -1.41 0.61 2.47
C ALA A 67 -0.71 1.90 2.92
N ASN A 68 0.31 1.78 3.77
CA ASN A 68 1.09 2.92 4.24
C ASN A 68 1.83 3.63 3.09
N PHE A 69 2.48 2.87 2.23
CA PHE A 69 3.17 3.39 1.05
C PHE A 69 2.21 4.16 0.12
N PHE A 70 1.03 3.61 -0.11
CA PHE A 70 -0.01 4.25 -0.92
C PHE A 70 -0.49 5.56 -0.27
N GLU A 71 -0.82 5.53 1.04
CA GLU A 71 -1.27 6.71 1.78
C GLU A 71 -0.22 7.83 1.77
N GLU A 72 1.06 7.49 1.99
CA GLU A 72 2.17 8.44 1.92
C GLU A 72 2.36 9.00 0.50
N THR A 73 2.21 8.17 -0.53
CA THR A 73 2.28 8.63 -1.92
C THR A 73 1.17 9.64 -2.23
N VAL A 74 -0.07 9.35 -1.80
CA VAL A 74 -1.21 10.27 -1.99
C VAL A 74 -1.04 11.56 -1.17
N ALA A 75 -0.47 11.46 0.04
CA ALA A 75 -0.19 12.63 0.88
C ALA A 75 0.76 13.64 0.22
N ASN A 76 1.61 13.20 -0.71
CA ASN A 76 2.45 14.07 -1.54
C ASN A 76 1.67 14.81 -2.66
N GLY A 77 0.34 14.72 -2.68
CA GLY A 77 -0.53 15.53 -3.52
C GLY A 77 -0.77 14.98 -4.93
N VAL A 78 -0.54 13.70 -5.15
CA VAL A 78 -0.81 13.03 -6.44
C VAL A 78 -2.21 12.41 -6.46
N ASP A 79 -2.73 12.21 -7.68
CA ASP A 79 -4.03 11.56 -7.88
C ASP A 79 -4.02 10.12 -7.34
N ALA A 80 -4.98 9.81 -6.48
CA ALA A 80 -5.06 8.53 -5.80
C ALA A 80 -5.33 7.36 -6.77
N LYS A 81 -6.09 7.58 -7.84
CA LYS A 81 -6.35 6.54 -8.85
C LYS A 81 -5.09 6.19 -9.63
N LEU A 82 -4.31 7.20 -10.01
CA LEU A 82 -3.03 6.97 -10.68
C LEU A 82 -2.06 6.27 -9.74
N ALA A 83 -1.95 6.74 -8.49
CA ALA A 83 -1.10 6.10 -7.49
C ALA A 83 -1.50 4.63 -7.26
N SER A 84 -2.80 4.33 -7.14
CA SER A 84 -3.27 2.95 -6.97
C SER A 84 -2.91 2.07 -8.15
N ASN A 85 -3.09 2.54 -9.39
CA ASN A 85 -2.72 1.80 -10.60
C ASN A 85 -1.23 1.46 -10.63
N TRP A 86 -0.36 2.42 -10.32
CA TRP A 86 1.08 2.17 -10.27
C TRP A 86 1.46 1.18 -9.17
N VAL A 87 0.83 1.28 -7.99
CA VAL A 87 1.10 0.37 -6.87
C VAL A 87 0.60 -1.04 -7.18
N THR A 88 -0.65 -1.19 -7.61
CA THR A 88 -1.29 -2.52 -7.78
C THR A 88 -0.84 -3.26 -9.04
N SER A 89 -0.51 -2.53 -10.10
CA SER A 89 -0.11 -3.14 -11.38
C SER A 89 1.40 -3.21 -11.55
N ASP A 90 2.06 -2.06 -11.60
CA ASP A 90 3.46 -1.99 -12.01
C ASP A 90 4.43 -2.39 -10.86
N ILE A 91 4.23 -1.85 -9.64
CA ILE A 91 5.10 -2.19 -8.50
C ILE A 91 4.87 -3.64 -8.06
N VAL A 92 3.62 -4.04 -7.86
CA VAL A 92 3.29 -5.44 -7.48
C VAL A 92 3.73 -6.41 -8.56
N GLY A 93 3.57 -6.04 -9.84
CA GLY A 93 4.08 -6.84 -10.97
C GLY A 93 5.60 -7.04 -10.91
N TYR A 94 6.34 -5.96 -10.66
CA TYR A 94 7.79 -6.01 -10.50
C TYR A 94 8.22 -6.87 -9.30
N LEU A 95 7.59 -6.69 -8.15
CA LEU A 95 7.89 -7.46 -6.93
C LEU A 95 7.65 -8.95 -7.14
N LYS A 96 6.53 -9.32 -7.76
CA LYS A 96 6.20 -10.72 -8.09
C LYS A 96 7.22 -11.32 -9.07
N ALA A 97 7.63 -10.60 -10.10
CA ALA A 97 8.61 -11.06 -11.08
C ALA A 97 9.98 -11.32 -10.43
N ASN A 98 10.36 -10.53 -9.44
CA ASN A 98 11.62 -10.64 -8.73
C ASN A 98 11.53 -11.46 -7.42
N LYS A 99 10.34 -12.01 -7.09
CA LYS A 99 10.08 -12.75 -5.85
C LYS A 99 10.41 -11.95 -4.58
N LEU A 100 10.18 -10.65 -4.63
CA LEU A 100 10.38 -9.72 -3.53
C LEU A 100 9.04 -9.46 -2.80
N SER A 101 9.12 -9.20 -1.50
CA SER A 101 7.99 -8.72 -0.71
C SER A 101 7.89 -7.19 -0.76
N PHE A 102 6.73 -6.64 -0.42
CA PHE A 102 6.54 -5.19 -0.39
C PHE A 102 7.42 -4.50 0.68
N SER A 103 7.76 -5.22 1.75
CA SER A 103 8.69 -4.74 2.79
C SER A 103 10.14 -4.57 2.31
N GLU A 104 10.51 -5.22 1.20
CA GLU A 104 11.84 -5.11 0.59
C GLU A 104 11.91 -4.02 -0.49
N LEU A 105 10.79 -3.32 -0.72
CA LEU A 105 10.72 -2.22 -1.66
C LEU A 105 11.62 -1.06 -1.20
N LYS A 106 12.61 -0.71 -1.99
CA LYS A 106 13.51 0.40 -1.70
C LYS A 106 12.99 1.76 -2.21
N LEU A 107 12.00 1.72 -3.11
CA LEU A 107 11.38 2.93 -3.64
C LEU A 107 10.70 3.72 -2.54
N SER A 108 10.99 5.00 -2.43
CA SER A 108 10.28 5.89 -1.52
C SER A 108 8.94 6.37 -2.11
N PRO A 109 7.91 6.60 -1.26
CA PRO A 109 6.62 7.15 -1.71
C PRO A 109 6.75 8.50 -2.43
N GLU A 110 7.70 9.31 -2.00
CA GLU A 110 8.02 10.63 -2.58
C GLU A 110 8.50 10.49 -4.03
N ASN A 111 9.40 9.54 -4.30
CA ASN A 111 9.91 9.29 -5.65
C ASN A 111 8.80 8.78 -6.58
N LEU A 112 7.89 7.95 -6.09
CA LEU A 112 6.72 7.54 -6.86
C LEU A 112 5.80 8.73 -7.14
N ALA A 113 5.54 9.58 -6.15
CA ALA A 113 4.73 10.78 -6.32
C ALA A 113 5.36 11.75 -7.32
N GLU A 114 6.68 11.97 -7.25
CA GLU A 114 7.41 12.80 -8.22
C GLU A 114 7.26 12.25 -9.64
N MET A 115 7.42 10.94 -9.83
CA MET A 115 7.26 10.28 -11.13
C MET A 115 5.84 10.45 -11.68
N ILE A 116 4.80 10.27 -10.86
CA ILE A 116 3.41 10.48 -11.25
C ILE A 116 3.17 11.94 -11.63
N SER A 117 3.70 12.89 -10.87
CA SER A 117 3.60 14.31 -11.16
C SER A 117 4.26 14.66 -12.50
N MET A 118 5.39 14.05 -12.82
CA MET A 118 6.06 14.24 -14.12
C MET A 118 5.23 13.69 -15.29
N ILE A 119 4.46 12.62 -15.08
CA ILE A 119 3.52 12.10 -16.09
C ILE A 119 2.36 13.07 -16.28
N LEU A 120 1.76 13.57 -15.19
CA LEU A 120 0.65 14.53 -15.24
C LEU A 120 1.05 15.85 -15.93
N ASN A 121 2.28 16.31 -15.72
CA ASN A 121 2.83 17.50 -16.33
C ASN A 121 3.35 17.26 -17.76
N ASN A 122 3.13 16.07 -18.33
CA ASN A 122 3.64 15.65 -19.63
C ASN A 122 5.17 15.80 -19.79
N THR A 123 5.92 15.80 -18.70
CA THR A 123 7.39 15.81 -18.73
C THR A 123 7.92 14.48 -19.22
N ILE A 124 7.27 13.38 -18.84
CA ILE A 124 7.57 12.02 -19.30
C ILE A 124 6.28 11.32 -19.71
N SER A 125 6.39 10.37 -20.63
CA SER A 125 5.26 9.48 -20.97
C SER A 125 5.14 8.32 -19.99
N GLY A 126 3.96 7.72 -19.88
CA GLY A 126 3.75 6.50 -19.07
C GLY A 126 4.67 5.35 -19.50
N LYS A 127 5.07 5.27 -20.79
CA LYS A 127 6.04 4.30 -21.28
C LYS A 127 7.44 4.53 -20.69
N ILE A 128 7.89 5.76 -20.68
CA ILE A 128 9.17 6.16 -20.08
C ILE A 128 9.14 5.87 -18.56
N ALA A 129 8.05 6.21 -17.89
CA ALA A 129 7.89 5.92 -16.46
C ALA A 129 8.01 4.43 -16.14
N LYS A 130 7.43 3.55 -16.94
CA LYS A 130 7.57 2.08 -16.81
C LYS A 130 8.99 1.60 -17.04
N GLU A 131 9.70 2.23 -17.95
CA GLU A 131 11.10 1.90 -18.26
C GLU A 131 12.05 2.29 -17.13
N ILE A 132 11.83 3.41 -16.47
CA ILE A 132 12.66 3.88 -15.35
C ILE A 132 12.29 3.26 -14.00
N LEU A 133 11.06 2.75 -13.84
CA LEU A 133 10.55 2.21 -12.57
C LEU A 133 11.46 1.14 -11.94
N PRO A 134 11.98 0.13 -12.68
CA PRO A 134 12.87 -0.87 -12.10
C PRO A 134 14.14 -0.26 -11.50
N GLU A 135 14.70 0.76 -12.13
CA GLU A 135 15.90 1.44 -11.62
C GLU A 135 15.58 2.31 -10.40
N LEU A 136 14.41 2.97 -10.39
CA LEU A 136 13.92 3.70 -9.22
C LEU A 136 13.76 2.78 -8.02
N ILE A 137 13.23 1.57 -8.22
CA ILE A 137 13.04 0.57 -7.15
C ILE A 137 14.41 0.08 -6.63
N GLN A 138 15.39 -0.14 -7.50
CA GLN A 138 16.69 -0.67 -7.10
C GLN A 138 17.58 0.36 -6.42
N LYS A 139 17.63 1.57 -6.95
CA LYS A 139 18.59 2.59 -6.57
C LYS A 139 18.02 3.67 -5.64
N ASN A 140 16.68 3.78 -5.54
CA ASN A 140 15.99 4.86 -4.80
C ASN A 140 16.51 6.27 -5.15
N ILE A 141 16.66 6.53 -6.43
CA ILE A 141 17.12 7.82 -6.96
C ILE A 141 15.88 8.66 -7.34
N SER A 142 15.99 9.99 -7.29
CA SER A 142 14.91 10.85 -7.78
C SER A 142 14.63 10.60 -9.27
N PRO A 143 13.35 10.44 -9.65
CA PRO A 143 12.94 10.24 -11.04
C PRO A 143 13.48 11.32 -11.98
N LYS A 144 13.49 12.56 -11.50
CA LYS A 144 13.99 13.72 -12.27
C LYS A 144 15.44 13.55 -12.67
N LYS A 145 16.31 13.16 -11.74
CA LYS A 145 17.72 12.89 -12.04
C LYS A 145 17.90 11.77 -13.06
N LEU A 146 17.12 10.70 -12.91
CA LEU A 146 17.22 9.56 -13.81
C LEU A 146 16.78 9.91 -15.25
N VAL A 147 15.73 10.71 -15.35
CA VAL A 147 15.22 11.18 -16.66
C VAL A 147 16.21 12.15 -17.33
N GLU A 148 16.86 13.02 -16.55
CA GLU A 148 17.90 13.93 -17.04
C GLU A 148 19.14 13.16 -17.49
N GLU A 149 19.62 12.19 -16.72
CA GLU A 149 20.78 11.37 -17.06
C GLU A 149 20.57 10.56 -18.35
N LYS A 150 19.35 10.05 -18.55
CA LYS A 150 18.99 9.26 -19.74
C LYS A 150 18.53 10.11 -20.93
N GLY A 151 18.38 11.42 -20.76
CA GLY A 151 17.88 12.31 -21.80
C GLY A 151 16.47 11.98 -22.28
N LEU A 152 15.62 11.40 -21.39
CA LEU A 152 14.28 10.91 -21.69
C LEU A 152 13.20 11.99 -21.49
N VAL A 153 13.59 13.25 -21.35
CA VAL A 153 12.63 14.36 -21.27
C VAL A 153 11.88 14.44 -22.61
N MET A 154 10.55 14.37 -22.55
CA MET A 154 9.75 14.69 -23.74
C MET A 154 9.97 16.14 -24.10
N ILE A 155 10.74 16.37 -25.15
CA ILE A 155 10.88 17.71 -25.74
C ILE A 155 9.51 18.03 -26.37
N LEU A 156 8.68 18.80 -25.66
CA LEU A 156 7.46 19.42 -26.18
C LEU A 156 7.75 20.54 -27.23
N SER A 157 8.89 20.47 -27.86
CA SER A 157 9.40 21.51 -28.74
C SER A 157 9.55 21.01 -30.17
N LEU A 158 8.51 20.46 -30.77
CA LEU A 158 8.46 20.34 -32.24
C LEU A 158 7.05 19.98 -32.74
N ILE A 159 6.00 20.65 -32.26
CA ILE A 159 4.76 20.77 -33.05
C ILE A 159 4.30 22.24 -33.00
N HIS A 160 5.05 23.06 -33.64
CA HIS A 160 4.57 24.32 -34.19
C HIS A 160 5.18 24.45 -35.59
N ILE A 161 4.58 23.75 -36.54
CA ILE A 161 4.50 24.13 -37.95
C ILE A 161 3.09 23.79 -38.39
#